data_ab5251be728c5a81fa7b346feb7b39e4
#
_entry.id   ab5251be728c5a81fa7b346feb7b39e4
#
_cell.length_a   1.000
_cell.length_b   1.000
_cell.length_c   1.000
_cell.angle_alpha   90.00
_cell.angle_beta   90.00
_cell.angle_gamma   90.00
#
_symmetry.space_group_name_H-M   'P 1'
#
loop_
_entity.id
_entity.type
_entity.pdbx_description
1 polymer ?
#
loop_
_entity_poly.entity_id
_entity_poly.type
_entity_poly.pdbx_seq_one_letter_code
_entity_poly.pdbx_strand_id
1 'polypeptide(L)'
;MNQKKQPKECGNIFFIPILLILAVIPLITNVHIYDNGLGKELWASANGQVADFFLYYKSHVLMILGLCVAILLTYWLCTGESSRLFEEKAWIPLIPVAVFALFSLFSALGAEHADEAFFGGFEQFEGVLVLLTYVVCFVFVYGYVKKEEVILFLLHGLIAGSCVVSILGAFQTIGRDWIQSAWIKPLITTELMGANDFDIRLTFGKGMAYATLYNPNYVGSYVAVVLPLTILFLFASKKMGIRILALVSTICQLVMLYGSQSLTGVIGVIGAVIAALIFMIPYVKKNVPVSVGVVVVCAVAVVAVFVAKPDIIKRFVSDQGEKTANGIVSMETGTNSFEIVMSSGKTIIGEFASQDKVDSFTLKDKSGKVLTTKTNEDGVVTITDKGYENVKFSNDVVGTGEKETPSFKITADGKSWNLVKKNRELFYYNPQGRLDKLRKVDAVGFENNYDFATRRGYIWSRTFPMLASTALLGVGADNFVYNFPNDDYVGKVNSSFDAQIITKPHNIYLQIWTQDGMLACLAFVILYVMLVIVTWKNCMNAGEKMWLHKVAVAILCSASGYMVVGLANDSSVCVAPLFWVLMGLGFAVNHILQKNKVQ
;
A
#
# COMPACT_ATOMS: atom_id res chain seq x y z
N MET A 1 37.67 36.00 -29.14
CA MET A 1 36.84 36.25 -27.93
C MET A 1 35.55 35.47 -28.05
N ASN A 2 35.51 34.25 -27.53
CA ASN A 2 34.28 33.46 -27.46
C ASN A 2 33.45 34.01 -26.32
N GLN A 3 32.37 34.75 -26.64
CA GLN A 3 31.33 35.02 -25.67
C GLN A 3 30.76 33.67 -25.23
N LYS A 4 31.07 33.25 -24.01
CA LYS A 4 30.33 32.18 -23.32
C LYS A 4 28.86 32.62 -23.34
N LYS A 5 28.03 31.98 -24.20
CA LYS A 5 26.58 32.11 -24.11
C LYS A 5 26.18 31.86 -22.65
N GLN A 6 25.61 32.87 -22.00
CA GLN A 6 24.99 32.64 -20.69
C GLN A 6 23.98 31.51 -20.84
N PRO A 7 24.00 30.50 -19.97
CA PRO A 7 23.07 29.38 -20.06
C PRO A 7 21.63 29.93 -20.04
N LYS A 8 20.83 29.54 -21.04
CA LYS A 8 19.39 29.86 -21.07
C LYS A 8 18.77 29.29 -19.80
N GLU A 9 18.23 30.15 -18.97
CA GLU A 9 17.59 29.76 -17.72
C GLU A 9 16.27 29.05 -18.01
N CYS A 10 16.09 27.84 -17.46
CA CYS A 10 14.87 27.07 -17.60
C CYS A 10 13.66 27.82 -17.06
N GLY A 11 12.74 28.18 -17.92
CA GLY A 11 11.45 28.75 -17.53
C GLY A 11 10.53 27.71 -16.89
N ASN A 12 9.53 28.15 -16.12
CA ASN A 12 8.55 27.29 -15.42
C ASN A 12 7.82 26.29 -16.36
N ILE A 13 7.74 26.60 -17.66
CA ILE A 13 7.06 25.76 -18.66
C ILE A 13 7.65 24.35 -18.75
N PHE A 14 8.96 24.18 -18.56
CA PHE A 14 9.61 22.88 -18.61
C PHE A 14 9.29 21.99 -17.41
N PHE A 15 8.74 22.55 -16.34
CA PHE A 15 8.29 21.83 -15.16
C PHE A 15 6.81 21.47 -15.18
N ILE A 16 6.09 21.76 -16.29
CA ILE A 16 4.68 21.40 -16.44
C ILE A 16 4.44 19.89 -16.27
N PRO A 17 5.24 18.96 -16.84
CA PRO A 17 5.01 17.53 -16.59
C PRO A 17 5.07 17.17 -15.09
N ILE A 18 6.03 17.73 -14.35
CA ILE A 18 6.12 17.55 -12.89
C ILE A 18 4.93 18.17 -12.17
N LEU A 19 4.48 19.35 -12.60
CA LEU A 19 3.28 20.00 -12.06
C LEU A 19 2.04 19.11 -12.25
N LEU A 20 1.87 18.52 -13.42
CA LEU A 20 0.75 17.61 -13.72
C LEU A 20 0.82 16.35 -12.87
N ILE A 21 2.02 15.80 -12.61
CA ILE A 21 2.20 14.67 -11.71
C ILE A 21 1.74 15.04 -10.29
N LEU A 22 2.09 16.22 -9.80
CA LEU A 22 1.73 16.66 -8.46
C LEU A 22 0.24 17.02 -8.31
N ALA A 23 -0.37 17.63 -9.33
CA ALA A 23 -1.69 18.23 -9.22
C ALA A 23 -2.80 17.39 -9.87
N VAL A 24 -2.50 16.64 -10.94
CA VAL A 24 -3.52 16.00 -11.78
C VAL A 24 -3.55 14.49 -11.61
N ILE A 25 -2.39 13.81 -11.51
CA ILE A 25 -2.37 12.34 -11.35
C ILE A 25 -3.30 11.87 -10.23
N PRO A 26 -3.32 12.46 -9.02
CA PRO A 26 -4.23 12.01 -7.97
C PRO A 26 -5.71 12.09 -8.35
N LEU A 27 -6.08 12.98 -9.30
CA LEU A 27 -7.46 13.23 -9.71
C LEU A 27 -7.97 12.29 -10.80
N ILE A 28 -7.08 11.66 -11.56
CA ILE A 28 -7.47 10.82 -12.69
C ILE A 28 -8.29 9.62 -12.20
N THR A 29 -9.49 9.47 -12.77
CA THR A 29 -10.40 8.37 -12.46
C THR A 29 -11.15 8.01 -13.73
N ASN A 30 -11.01 6.77 -14.20
CA ASN A 30 -11.79 6.25 -15.34
C ASN A 30 -11.81 4.72 -15.24
N VAL A 31 -12.89 4.10 -15.71
CA VAL A 31 -13.00 2.64 -15.73
C VAL A 31 -12.08 2.05 -16.79
N HIS A 32 -11.41 0.98 -16.41
CA HIS A 32 -10.71 0.08 -17.33
C HIS A 32 -11.11 -1.37 -17.01
N ILE A 33 -11.56 -2.10 -18.03
CA ILE A 33 -11.96 -3.51 -17.91
C ILE A 33 -10.86 -4.36 -18.52
N TYR A 34 -10.34 -5.30 -17.74
CA TYR A 34 -9.23 -6.14 -18.15
C TYR A 34 -9.32 -7.54 -17.54
N ASP A 35 -8.62 -8.50 -18.13
CA ASP A 35 -8.36 -9.79 -17.49
C ASP A 35 -7.25 -9.61 -16.45
N ASN A 36 -7.50 -10.01 -15.21
CA ASN A 36 -6.54 -9.82 -14.13
C ASN A 36 -5.36 -10.82 -14.15
N GLY A 37 -5.30 -11.72 -15.12
CA GLY A 37 -4.25 -12.73 -15.24
C GLY A 37 -4.31 -13.86 -14.19
N LEU A 38 -5.03 -13.68 -13.10
CA LEU A 38 -5.09 -14.60 -11.96
C LEU A 38 -6.10 -15.74 -12.13
N GLY A 39 -6.92 -15.69 -13.18
CA GLY A 39 -8.08 -16.57 -13.36
C GLY A 39 -7.75 -18.06 -13.43
N LYS A 40 -6.56 -18.41 -13.92
CA LYS A 40 -6.14 -19.82 -14.05
C LYS A 40 -5.51 -20.36 -12.77
N GLU A 41 -4.79 -19.51 -12.02
CA GLU A 41 -3.96 -19.92 -10.89
C GLU A 41 -4.66 -19.69 -9.54
N LEU A 42 -5.22 -18.52 -9.33
CA LEU A 42 -5.69 -18.08 -8.02
C LEU A 42 -7.14 -17.62 -7.98
N TRP A 43 -7.65 -17.03 -9.06
CA TRP A 43 -8.95 -16.37 -9.08
C TRP A 43 -9.91 -17.00 -10.07
N ALA A 44 -11.03 -17.48 -9.60
CA ALA A 44 -12.13 -17.96 -10.45
C ALA A 44 -13.24 -16.89 -10.52
N SER A 45 -13.04 -15.81 -11.26
CA SER A 45 -14.17 -15.00 -11.70
C SER A 45 -14.86 -15.70 -12.87
N ALA A 46 -16.17 -15.60 -12.96
CA ALA A 46 -16.95 -16.28 -14.02
C ALA A 46 -16.47 -15.91 -15.43
N ASN A 47 -15.97 -14.68 -15.61
CA ASN A 47 -15.57 -14.12 -16.91
C ASN A 47 -14.08 -13.71 -16.99
N GLY A 48 -13.27 -13.92 -15.93
CA GLY A 48 -11.86 -13.46 -15.90
C GLY A 48 -11.68 -11.96 -15.87
N GLN A 49 -12.74 -11.18 -16.08
CA GLN A 49 -12.66 -9.74 -16.19
C GLN A 49 -12.92 -9.03 -14.85
N VAL A 50 -12.14 -8.00 -14.60
CA VAL A 50 -12.26 -7.09 -13.46
C VAL A 50 -12.23 -5.64 -13.96
N ALA A 51 -12.80 -4.74 -13.17
CA ALA A 51 -12.81 -3.32 -13.47
C ALA A 51 -11.91 -2.57 -12.48
N ASP A 52 -10.96 -1.82 -12.99
CA ASP A 52 -10.23 -0.80 -12.24
C ASP A 52 -10.78 0.60 -12.56
N PHE A 53 -10.92 1.45 -11.53
CA PHE A 53 -11.39 2.83 -11.68
C PHE A 53 -10.31 3.87 -11.38
N PHE A 54 -9.25 3.48 -10.68
CA PHE A 54 -8.39 4.46 -10.01
C PHE A 54 -6.92 4.35 -10.35
N LEU A 55 -6.42 3.17 -10.71
CA LEU A 55 -4.98 2.93 -10.77
C LEU A 55 -4.46 2.85 -12.20
N TYR A 56 -5.13 2.12 -13.08
CA TYR A 56 -4.69 1.86 -14.44
C TYR A 56 -4.38 3.15 -15.22
N TYR A 57 -5.36 4.05 -15.35
CA TYR A 57 -5.15 5.29 -16.09
C TYR A 57 -4.16 6.25 -15.41
N LYS A 58 -4.12 6.27 -14.07
CA LYS A 58 -3.08 7.03 -13.36
C LYS A 58 -1.68 6.54 -13.71
N SER A 59 -1.47 5.22 -13.68
CA SER A 59 -0.22 4.58 -14.04
C SER A 59 0.22 4.94 -15.46
N HIS A 60 -0.66 4.77 -16.44
CA HIS A 60 -0.36 5.03 -17.85
C HIS A 60 -0.07 6.51 -18.14
N VAL A 61 -0.89 7.43 -17.60
CA VAL A 61 -0.63 8.87 -17.74
C VAL A 61 0.68 9.26 -17.04
N LEU A 62 0.95 8.67 -15.89
CA LEU A 62 2.22 8.89 -15.17
C LEU A 62 3.43 8.42 -15.98
N MET A 63 3.37 7.25 -16.62
CA MET A 63 4.43 6.77 -17.52
C MET A 63 4.64 7.70 -18.71
N ILE A 64 3.57 8.22 -19.33
CA ILE A 64 3.65 9.21 -20.43
C ILE A 64 4.33 10.49 -19.93
N LEU A 65 3.91 11.03 -18.80
CA LEU A 65 4.55 12.22 -18.21
C LEU A 65 6.01 11.95 -17.83
N GLY A 66 6.31 10.76 -17.32
CA GLY A 66 7.69 10.31 -17.03
C GLY A 66 8.56 10.25 -18.29
N LEU A 67 8.01 9.75 -19.39
CA LEU A 67 8.69 9.76 -20.68
C LEU A 67 8.97 11.21 -21.14
N CYS A 68 8.02 12.12 -20.99
CA CYS A 68 8.25 13.54 -21.27
C CYS A 68 9.38 14.12 -20.42
N VAL A 69 9.42 13.79 -19.13
CA VAL A 69 10.50 14.22 -18.21
C VAL A 69 11.84 13.60 -18.63
N ALA A 70 11.87 12.32 -19.01
CA ALA A 70 13.08 11.64 -19.48
C ALA A 70 13.64 12.28 -20.77
N ILE A 71 12.77 12.63 -21.71
CA ILE A 71 13.15 13.35 -22.94
C ILE A 71 13.74 14.73 -22.59
N LEU A 72 13.11 15.49 -21.70
CA LEU A 72 13.62 16.79 -21.25
C LEU A 72 14.97 16.65 -20.55
N LEU A 73 15.11 15.65 -19.68
CA LEU A 73 16.37 15.34 -18.97
C LEU A 73 17.49 15.04 -19.97
N THR A 74 17.24 14.15 -20.92
CA THR A 74 18.20 13.77 -21.96
C THR A 74 18.56 14.96 -22.83
N TYR A 75 17.58 15.74 -23.28
CA TYR A 75 17.81 16.94 -24.08
C TYR A 75 18.73 17.93 -23.36
N TRP A 76 18.50 18.20 -22.07
CA TRP A 76 19.31 19.14 -21.31
C TRP A 76 20.71 18.61 -20.99
N LEU A 77 20.84 17.31 -20.77
CA LEU A 77 22.17 16.68 -20.64
C LEU A 77 22.98 16.79 -21.93
N CYS A 78 22.36 16.59 -23.10
CA CYS A 78 23.01 16.67 -24.39
C CYS A 78 23.33 18.11 -24.83
N THR A 79 22.49 19.09 -24.47
CA THR A 79 22.71 20.51 -24.84
C THR A 79 23.65 21.25 -23.89
N GLY A 80 24.14 20.56 -22.84
CA GLY A 80 25.05 21.15 -21.86
C GLY A 80 24.38 22.19 -20.96
N GLU A 81 23.04 22.10 -20.79
CA GLU A 81 22.32 22.95 -19.85
C GLU A 81 22.90 22.78 -18.45
N SER A 82 23.10 23.90 -17.75
CA SER A 82 23.65 23.85 -16.39
C SER A 82 22.83 22.92 -15.50
N SER A 83 23.44 21.86 -15.00
CA SER A 83 22.81 20.89 -14.11
C SER A 83 23.57 20.80 -12.79
N ARG A 84 22.82 20.65 -11.67
CA ARG A 84 23.42 20.35 -10.38
C ARG A 84 24.07 18.97 -10.34
N LEU A 85 23.63 18.04 -11.18
CA LEU A 85 24.12 16.66 -11.19
C LEU A 85 25.64 16.55 -11.38
N PHE A 86 26.27 17.53 -12.03
CA PHE A 86 27.72 17.61 -12.28
C PHE A 86 28.49 18.43 -11.26
N GLU A 87 27.82 18.98 -10.21
CA GLU A 87 28.50 19.72 -9.16
C GLU A 87 29.19 18.77 -8.17
N GLU A 88 30.25 19.23 -7.52
CA GLU A 88 31.00 18.44 -6.54
C GLU A 88 30.08 17.91 -5.43
N LYS A 89 30.14 16.61 -5.17
CA LYS A 89 29.32 15.89 -4.17
C LYS A 89 27.79 15.90 -4.40
N ALA A 90 27.29 16.59 -5.45
CA ALA A 90 25.86 16.58 -5.75
C ALA A 90 25.36 15.21 -6.25
N TRP A 91 26.24 14.34 -6.72
CA TRP A 91 25.94 12.97 -7.13
C TRP A 91 25.63 12.01 -5.96
N ILE A 92 25.99 12.38 -4.71
CA ILE A 92 25.85 11.48 -3.55
C ILE A 92 24.41 10.99 -3.34
N PRO A 93 23.34 11.83 -3.39
CA PRO A 93 21.97 11.34 -3.29
C PRO A 93 21.52 10.46 -4.47
N LEU A 94 22.23 10.51 -5.59
CA LEU A 94 21.90 9.71 -6.77
C LEU A 94 22.34 8.24 -6.62
N ILE A 95 23.28 7.92 -5.72
CA ILE A 95 23.72 6.54 -5.48
C ILE A 95 22.54 5.66 -5.05
N PRO A 96 21.83 5.94 -3.93
CA PRO A 96 20.71 5.11 -3.54
C PRO A 96 19.59 5.12 -4.59
N VAL A 97 19.36 6.22 -5.29
CA VAL A 97 18.38 6.29 -6.38
C VAL A 97 18.76 5.36 -7.53
N ALA A 98 20.02 5.31 -7.92
CA ALA A 98 20.52 4.40 -8.96
C ALA A 98 20.45 2.94 -8.49
N VAL A 99 20.81 2.64 -7.24
CA VAL A 99 20.69 1.29 -6.66
C VAL A 99 19.24 0.83 -6.69
N PHE A 100 18.30 1.66 -6.24
CA PHE A 100 16.87 1.35 -6.29
C PHE A 100 16.44 1.04 -7.74
N ALA A 101 16.74 1.91 -8.70
CA ALA A 101 16.38 1.72 -10.11
C ALA A 101 16.94 0.44 -10.72
N LEU A 102 18.24 0.15 -10.46
CA LEU A 102 18.92 -1.02 -11.02
C LEU A 102 18.34 -2.33 -10.46
N PHE A 103 18.13 -2.40 -9.13
CA PHE A 103 17.59 -3.63 -8.51
C PHE A 103 16.13 -3.84 -8.86
N SER A 104 15.30 -2.79 -8.95
CA SER A 104 13.93 -2.90 -9.46
C SER A 104 13.91 -3.39 -10.92
N LEU A 105 14.79 -2.86 -11.77
CA LEU A 105 14.89 -3.32 -13.16
C LEU A 105 15.36 -4.77 -13.27
N PHE A 106 16.39 -5.17 -12.52
CA PHE A 106 16.89 -6.54 -12.55
C PHE A 106 15.86 -7.54 -11.99
N SER A 107 15.13 -7.16 -10.96
CA SER A 107 14.04 -7.98 -10.43
C SER A 107 12.91 -8.16 -11.46
N ALA A 108 12.55 -7.11 -12.19
CA ALA A 108 11.54 -7.19 -13.24
C ALA A 108 12.00 -8.03 -14.44
N LEU A 109 13.29 -7.93 -14.83
CA LEU A 109 13.87 -8.76 -15.90
C LEU A 109 13.94 -10.25 -15.55
N GLY A 110 14.03 -10.59 -14.26
CA GLY A 110 14.03 -11.95 -13.75
C GLY A 110 12.66 -12.46 -13.32
N ALA A 111 11.61 -11.67 -13.48
CA ALA A 111 10.27 -12.00 -13.01
C ALA A 111 9.62 -13.11 -13.86
N GLU A 112 8.88 -13.99 -13.22
CA GLU A 112 8.11 -15.06 -13.88
C GLU A 112 6.94 -14.48 -14.69
N HIS A 113 6.25 -13.45 -14.15
CA HIS A 113 5.19 -12.70 -14.83
C HIS A 113 5.74 -11.34 -15.27
N ALA A 114 6.45 -11.35 -16.40
CA ALA A 114 7.19 -10.19 -16.89
C ALA A 114 6.28 -9.01 -17.28
N ASP A 115 5.11 -9.28 -17.88
CA ASP A 115 4.18 -8.22 -18.30
C ASP A 115 3.71 -7.41 -17.09
N GLU A 116 3.31 -8.06 -16.01
CA GLU A 116 2.92 -7.42 -14.76
C GLU A 116 4.11 -6.71 -14.11
N ALA A 117 5.29 -7.31 -14.14
CA ALA A 117 6.49 -6.69 -13.58
C ALA A 117 6.89 -5.41 -14.32
N PHE A 118 6.63 -5.32 -15.62
CA PHE A 118 6.96 -4.13 -16.42
C PHE A 118 5.84 -3.08 -16.40
N PHE A 119 4.59 -3.46 -16.61
CA PHE A 119 3.48 -2.53 -16.80
C PHE A 119 2.58 -2.40 -15.58
N GLY A 120 2.73 -3.26 -14.61
CA GLY A 120 1.92 -3.33 -13.41
C GLY A 120 0.76 -4.32 -13.53
N GLY A 121 0.37 -4.88 -12.40
CA GLY A 121 -0.64 -5.94 -12.29
C GLY A 121 -1.84 -5.54 -11.45
N PHE A 122 -2.69 -6.51 -11.21
CA PHE A 122 -3.96 -6.40 -10.49
C PHE A 122 -3.83 -5.65 -9.15
N GLU A 123 -4.69 -4.66 -8.96
CA GLU A 123 -4.80 -3.81 -7.76
C GLU A 123 -3.59 -2.91 -7.45
N GLN A 124 -2.56 -2.87 -8.29
CA GLN A 124 -1.37 -2.04 -8.03
C GLN A 124 -1.05 -1.13 -9.21
N PHE A 125 -0.86 -1.68 -10.41
CA PHE A 125 -0.42 -0.96 -11.61
C PHE A 125 0.84 -0.11 -11.36
N GLU A 126 1.77 -0.64 -10.55
CA GLU A 126 3.01 0.02 -10.13
C GLU A 126 4.24 -0.77 -10.60
N GLY A 127 4.21 -1.23 -11.87
CA GLY A 127 5.32 -1.95 -12.50
C GLY A 127 6.61 -1.13 -12.59
N VAL A 128 7.71 -1.78 -13.00
CA VAL A 128 9.05 -1.16 -13.01
C VAL A 128 9.13 0.10 -13.85
N LEU A 129 8.33 0.25 -14.92
CA LEU A 129 8.29 1.49 -15.71
C LEU A 129 7.75 2.67 -14.90
N VAL A 130 6.81 2.42 -14.00
CA VAL A 130 6.32 3.42 -13.02
C VAL A 130 7.40 3.75 -11.99
N LEU A 131 8.09 2.74 -11.44
CA LEU A 131 9.20 2.95 -10.50
C LEU A 131 10.34 3.74 -11.14
N LEU A 132 10.70 3.45 -12.38
CA LEU A 132 11.68 4.23 -13.14
C LEU A 132 11.20 5.66 -13.42
N THR A 133 9.90 5.86 -13.62
CA THR A 133 9.32 7.22 -13.72
C THR A 133 9.53 8.02 -12.43
N TYR A 134 9.37 7.40 -11.25
CA TYR A 134 9.68 8.05 -9.98
C TYR A 134 11.14 8.49 -9.90
N VAL A 135 12.05 7.61 -10.29
CA VAL A 135 13.50 7.89 -10.34
C VAL A 135 13.81 9.05 -11.28
N VAL A 136 13.28 9.03 -12.50
CA VAL A 136 13.49 10.09 -13.49
C VAL A 136 12.97 11.43 -12.98
N CYS A 137 11.77 11.46 -12.38
CA CYS A 137 11.21 12.67 -11.78
C CYS A 137 12.08 13.20 -10.64
N PHE A 138 12.57 12.31 -9.75
CA PHE A 138 13.51 12.69 -8.70
C PHE A 138 14.78 13.33 -9.28
N VAL A 139 15.44 12.67 -10.23
CA VAL A 139 16.69 13.14 -10.85
C VAL A 139 16.49 14.48 -11.55
N PHE A 140 15.40 14.64 -12.30
CA PHE A 140 15.07 15.87 -13.00
C PHE A 140 14.84 17.04 -12.04
N VAL A 141 13.98 16.84 -11.03
CA VAL A 141 13.67 17.88 -10.03
C VAL A 141 14.91 18.23 -9.23
N TYR A 142 15.66 17.26 -8.74
CA TYR A 142 16.91 17.49 -8.02
C TYR A 142 17.94 18.22 -8.88
N GLY A 143 18.12 17.83 -10.13
CA GLY A 143 19.14 18.38 -11.02
C GLY A 143 18.86 19.81 -11.48
N TYR A 144 17.59 20.14 -11.73
CA TYR A 144 17.23 21.35 -12.48
C TYR A 144 16.41 22.38 -11.71
N VAL A 145 15.82 22.05 -10.55
CA VAL A 145 15.16 23.05 -9.70
C VAL A 145 16.20 23.87 -8.94
N LYS A 146 16.50 25.07 -9.45
CA LYS A 146 17.54 25.98 -8.92
C LYS A 146 16.98 27.28 -8.35
N LYS A 147 15.77 27.66 -8.74
CA LYS A 147 15.14 28.94 -8.37
C LYS A 147 13.95 28.73 -7.44
N GLU A 148 13.79 29.65 -6.51
CA GLU A 148 12.63 29.68 -5.60
C GLU A 148 11.31 29.77 -6.35
N GLU A 149 11.27 30.47 -7.50
CA GLU A 149 10.08 30.60 -8.34
C GLU A 149 9.55 29.25 -8.83
N VAL A 150 10.45 28.33 -9.24
CA VAL A 150 10.09 26.98 -9.67
C VAL A 150 9.57 26.16 -8.49
N ILE A 151 10.22 26.27 -7.32
CA ILE A 151 9.77 25.62 -6.09
C ILE A 151 8.34 26.07 -5.77
N LEU A 152 8.08 27.37 -5.77
CA LEU A 152 6.76 27.93 -5.52
C LEU A 152 5.74 27.50 -6.59
N PHE A 153 6.12 27.46 -7.86
CA PHE A 153 5.27 27.02 -8.95
C PHE A 153 4.78 25.58 -8.74
N LEU A 154 5.69 24.66 -8.43
CA LEU A 154 5.36 23.26 -8.18
C LEU A 154 4.50 23.07 -6.92
N LEU A 155 4.86 23.73 -5.82
CA LEU A 155 4.12 23.61 -4.57
C LEU A 155 2.74 24.28 -4.62
N HIS A 156 2.59 25.39 -5.34
CA HIS A 156 1.26 25.99 -5.57
C HIS A 156 0.35 25.05 -6.38
N GLY A 157 0.91 24.38 -7.40
CA GLY A 157 0.17 23.38 -8.16
C GLY A 157 -0.26 22.18 -7.30
N LEU A 158 0.64 21.67 -6.47
CA LEU A 158 0.31 20.61 -5.51
C LEU A 158 -0.85 21.03 -4.59
N ILE A 159 -0.82 22.25 -4.04
CA ILE A 159 -1.89 22.76 -3.17
C ILE A 159 -3.20 22.90 -3.94
N ALA A 160 -3.16 23.37 -5.17
CA ALA A 160 -4.36 23.50 -6.02
C ALA A 160 -4.99 22.13 -6.31
N GLY A 161 -4.19 21.14 -6.74
CA GLY A 161 -4.65 19.77 -6.96
C GLY A 161 -5.18 19.14 -5.67
N SER A 162 -4.47 19.32 -4.56
CA SER A 162 -4.89 18.79 -3.26
C SER A 162 -6.21 19.41 -2.75
N CYS A 163 -6.45 20.67 -3.06
CA CYS A 163 -7.72 21.31 -2.72
C CYS A 163 -8.89 20.59 -3.41
N VAL A 164 -8.76 20.22 -4.69
CA VAL A 164 -9.79 19.47 -5.40
C VAL A 164 -9.97 18.07 -4.83
N VAL A 165 -8.88 17.30 -4.66
CA VAL A 165 -8.93 15.94 -4.08
C VAL A 165 -9.61 15.96 -2.70
N SER A 166 -9.22 16.90 -1.84
CA SER A 166 -9.72 16.98 -0.47
C SER A 166 -11.18 17.44 -0.39
N ILE A 167 -11.62 18.32 -1.29
CA ILE A 167 -13.03 18.71 -1.40
C ILE A 167 -13.88 17.48 -1.79
N LEU A 168 -13.46 16.70 -2.78
CA LEU A 168 -14.17 15.48 -3.19
C LEU A 168 -14.29 14.49 -2.02
N GLY A 169 -13.20 14.25 -1.29
CA GLY A 169 -13.20 13.37 -0.13
C GLY A 169 -14.03 13.91 1.06
N ALA A 170 -14.03 15.25 1.27
CA ALA A 170 -14.88 15.88 2.28
C ALA A 170 -16.37 15.73 1.97
N PHE A 171 -16.77 15.85 0.69
CA PHE A 171 -18.16 15.57 0.28
C PHE A 171 -18.54 14.11 0.48
N GLN A 172 -17.65 13.16 0.17
CA GLN A 172 -17.90 11.74 0.46
C GLN A 172 -18.10 11.51 1.96
N THR A 173 -17.33 12.16 2.82
CA THR A 173 -17.43 12.06 4.28
C THR A 173 -18.83 12.45 4.78
N ILE A 174 -19.48 13.45 4.17
CA ILE A 174 -20.86 13.85 4.50
C ILE A 174 -21.93 13.05 3.74
N GLY A 175 -21.54 11.95 3.08
CA GLY A 175 -22.44 11.04 2.36
C GLY A 175 -22.86 11.52 0.97
N ARG A 176 -22.18 12.50 0.39
CA ARG A 176 -22.38 13.00 -0.98
C ARG A 176 -21.23 12.57 -1.88
N ASP A 177 -21.40 11.47 -2.56
CA ASP A 177 -20.39 10.92 -3.45
C ASP A 177 -20.59 11.39 -4.88
N TRP A 178 -19.74 12.30 -5.33
CA TRP A 178 -19.80 12.86 -6.68
C TRP A 178 -19.43 11.85 -7.76
N ILE A 179 -18.56 10.89 -7.45
CA ILE A 179 -18.15 9.84 -8.41
C ILE A 179 -19.36 9.01 -8.84
N GLN A 180 -20.33 8.81 -7.94
CA GLN A 180 -21.56 8.09 -8.22
C GLN A 180 -22.68 8.98 -8.78
N SER A 181 -22.44 10.27 -8.97
CA SER A 181 -23.46 11.19 -9.49
C SER A 181 -23.76 10.96 -10.97
N ALA A 182 -25.03 11.19 -11.38
CA ALA A 182 -25.48 10.95 -12.74
C ALA A 182 -24.73 11.74 -13.81
N TRP A 183 -24.09 12.86 -13.47
CA TRP A 183 -23.35 13.70 -14.40
C TRP A 183 -21.85 13.38 -14.46
N ILE A 184 -21.24 12.84 -13.39
CA ILE A 184 -19.82 12.39 -13.40
C ILE A 184 -19.69 10.96 -13.94
N LYS A 185 -20.62 10.06 -13.57
CA LYS A 185 -20.58 8.65 -13.96
C LYS A 185 -20.29 8.44 -15.46
N PRO A 186 -20.98 9.12 -16.42
CA PRO A 186 -20.68 8.96 -17.83
C PRO A 186 -19.27 9.40 -18.26
N LEU A 187 -18.66 10.34 -17.52
CA LEU A 187 -17.32 10.85 -17.82
C LEU A 187 -16.21 9.87 -17.42
N ILE A 188 -16.47 9.04 -16.41
CA ILE A 188 -15.49 8.08 -15.85
C ILE A 188 -15.78 6.63 -16.25
N THR A 189 -16.81 6.38 -17.06
CA THR A 189 -17.18 5.05 -17.56
C THR A 189 -17.13 4.98 -19.08
N THR A 190 -16.11 5.60 -19.67
CA THR A 190 -16.02 5.75 -21.13
C THR A 190 -15.93 4.43 -21.90
N GLU A 191 -15.29 3.40 -21.34
CA GLU A 191 -15.23 2.06 -21.94
C GLU A 191 -16.58 1.32 -21.92
N LEU A 192 -17.54 1.80 -21.12
CA LEU A 192 -18.89 1.23 -20.98
C LEU A 192 -19.93 2.03 -21.75
N MET A 193 -19.52 2.94 -22.66
CA MET A 193 -20.44 3.73 -23.48
C MET A 193 -21.35 2.80 -24.30
N GLY A 194 -22.63 2.77 -23.92
CA GLY A 194 -23.64 1.88 -24.50
C GLY A 194 -24.26 0.86 -23.55
N ALA A 195 -23.68 0.62 -22.38
CA ALA A 195 -24.30 -0.16 -21.32
C ALA A 195 -25.19 0.77 -20.48
N ASN A 196 -26.50 0.79 -20.79
CA ASN A 196 -27.47 1.71 -20.16
C ASN A 196 -27.66 1.52 -18.65
N ASP A 197 -27.17 0.42 -18.05
CA ASP A 197 -27.42 0.06 -16.65
C ASP A 197 -26.16 -0.44 -15.92
N PHE A 198 -25.00 0.20 -16.14
CA PHE A 198 -23.84 -0.15 -15.34
C PHE A 198 -23.91 0.47 -13.95
N ASP A 199 -24.07 -0.36 -12.93
CA ASP A 199 -24.08 0.05 -11.52
C ASP A 199 -22.65 -0.03 -10.95
N ILE A 200 -22.05 1.12 -10.65
CA ILE A 200 -20.74 1.18 -9.98
C ILE A 200 -20.95 0.80 -8.53
N ARG A 201 -20.60 -0.45 -8.20
CA ARG A 201 -20.61 -0.92 -6.81
C ARG A 201 -19.23 -0.79 -6.21
N LEU A 202 -19.02 0.27 -5.46
CA LEU A 202 -17.83 0.44 -4.64
C LEU A 202 -18.07 -0.27 -3.29
N THR A 203 -17.04 -0.93 -2.80
CA THR A 203 -17.08 -1.68 -1.52
C THR A 203 -17.13 -0.79 -0.29
N PHE A 204 -17.08 0.54 -0.46
CA PHE A 204 -17.02 1.50 0.63
C PHE A 204 -18.42 1.93 1.09
N GLY A 205 -18.61 1.95 2.41
CA GLY A 205 -19.87 2.38 3.02
C GLY A 205 -20.14 3.87 2.83
N LYS A 206 -21.42 4.26 2.92
CA LYS A 206 -21.83 5.66 2.88
C LYS A 206 -21.11 6.47 3.97
N GLY A 207 -20.53 7.60 3.59
CA GLY A 207 -19.77 8.47 4.49
C GLY A 207 -18.29 8.06 4.65
N MET A 208 -17.81 7.04 3.93
CA MET A 208 -16.42 6.69 3.88
C MET A 208 -15.72 7.44 2.74
N ALA A 209 -14.67 8.20 3.07
CA ALA A 209 -13.88 8.93 2.10
C ALA A 209 -12.79 8.05 1.47
N TYR A 210 -12.83 7.89 0.16
CA TYR A 210 -11.77 7.30 -0.67
C TYR A 210 -11.26 8.29 -1.73
N ALA A 211 -11.93 9.45 -1.88
CA ALA A 211 -11.68 10.49 -2.86
C ALA A 211 -11.57 9.92 -4.29
N THR A 212 -10.47 10.23 -4.98
CA THR A 212 -10.07 9.62 -6.25
C THR A 212 -8.85 8.70 -6.07
N LEU A 213 -8.60 8.22 -4.84
CA LEU A 213 -7.35 7.59 -4.41
C LEU A 213 -7.45 6.07 -4.23
N TYR A 214 -8.47 5.42 -4.80
CA TYR A 214 -8.69 3.96 -4.76
C TYR A 214 -9.17 3.44 -3.41
N ASN A 215 -8.48 3.75 -2.31
CA ASN A 215 -8.70 3.11 -1.01
C ASN A 215 -8.65 4.15 0.12
N PRO A 216 -9.51 4.07 1.14
CA PRO A 216 -9.46 4.94 2.32
C PRO A 216 -8.08 5.02 3.01
N ASN A 217 -7.28 3.93 2.99
CA ASN A 217 -5.92 3.97 3.54
C ASN A 217 -4.99 4.88 2.71
N TYR A 218 -5.16 4.93 1.39
CA TYR A 218 -4.39 5.85 0.53
C TYR A 218 -4.80 7.31 0.70
N VAL A 219 -6.05 7.57 1.09
CA VAL A 219 -6.46 8.90 1.57
C VAL A 219 -5.62 9.32 2.77
N GLY A 220 -5.44 8.41 3.74
CA GLY A 220 -4.58 8.65 4.90
C GLY A 220 -3.12 8.93 4.50
N SER A 221 -2.58 8.15 3.57
CA SER A 221 -1.23 8.34 3.03
C SER A 221 -1.08 9.70 2.33
N TYR A 222 -2.06 10.06 1.50
CA TYR A 222 -2.09 11.34 0.80
C TYR A 222 -2.11 12.53 1.75
N VAL A 223 -2.96 12.48 2.77
CA VAL A 223 -3.04 13.54 3.79
C VAL A 223 -1.73 13.65 4.56
N ALA A 224 -1.10 12.54 4.94
CA ALA A 224 0.18 12.55 5.64
C ALA A 224 1.31 13.24 4.82
N VAL A 225 1.26 13.12 3.48
CA VAL A 225 2.22 13.77 2.57
C VAL A 225 1.88 15.24 2.33
N VAL A 226 0.63 15.60 2.14
CA VAL A 226 0.26 16.93 1.63
C VAL A 226 -0.04 17.94 2.74
N LEU A 227 -0.60 17.48 3.86
CA LEU A 227 -1.01 18.34 4.97
C LEU A 227 0.11 19.23 5.52
N PRO A 228 1.37 18.76 5.72
CA PRO A 228 2.45 19.64 6.20
C PRO A 228 2.72 20.83 5.28
N LEU A 229 2.58 20.64 3.96
CA LEU A 229 2.78 21.68 2.96
C LEU A 229 1.62 22.67 2.93
N THR A 230 0.37 22.22 3.01
CA THR A 230 -0.79 23.13 3.08
C THR A 230 -0.76 23.97 4.35
N ILE A 231 -0.37 23.40 5.49
CA ILE A 231 -0.17 24.14 6.75
C ILE A 231 0.95 25.18 6.59
N LEU A 232 2.08 24.84 5.98
CA LEU A 232 3.14 25.79 5.71
C LEU A 232 2.61 27.01 4.93
N PHE A 233 1.91 26.77 3.81
CA PHE A 233 1.42 27.86 2.96
C PHE A 233 0.28 28.66 3.60
N LEU A 234 -0.54 28.05 4.42
CA LEU A 234 -1.57 28.72 5.22
C LEU A 234 -0.97 29.82 6.09
N PHE A 235 0.13 29.52 6.79
CA PHE A 235 0.74 30.45 7.74
C PHE A 235 1.85 31.33 7.15
N ALA A 236 2.57 30.86 6.13
CA ALA A 236 3.77 31.50 5.64
C ALA A 236 3.65 32.16 4.26
N SER A 237 2.59 31.89 3.47
CA SER A 237 2.41 32.53 2.16
C SER A 237 2.08 34.01 2.31
N LYS A 238 2.69 34.84 1.45
CA LYS A 238 2.36 36.27 1.33
C LYS A 238 1.15 36.53 0.43
N LYS A 239 0.78 35.58 -0.44
CA LYS A 239 -0.33 35.71 -1.40
C LYS A 239 -1.63 35.24 -0.73
N MET A 240 -2.60 36.14 -0.53
CA MET A 240 -3.89 35.83 0.12
C MET A 240 -4.64 34.71 -0.58
N GLY A 241 -4.69 34.68 -1.93
CA GLY A 241 -5.34 33.61 -2.67
C GLY A 241 -4.76 32.21 -2.36
N ILE A 242 -3.44 32.10 -2.24
CA ILE A 242 -2.78 30.85 -1.85
C ILE A 242 -3.10 30.46 -0.40
N ARG A 243 -3.18 31.46 0.52
CA ARG A 243 -3.56 31.19 1.92
C ARG A 243 -5.00 30.66 2.01
N ILE A 244 -5.93 31.24 1.24
CA ILE A 244 -7.33 30.79 1.22
C ILE A 244 -7.40 29.37 0.66
N LEU A 245 -6.70 29.09 -0.45
CA LEU A 245 -6.65 27.77 -1.05
C LEU A 245 -6.06 26.73 -0.08
N ALA A 246 -4.97 27.09 0.61
CA ALA A 246 -4.34 26.24 1.61
C ALA A 246 -5.25 26.02 2.84
N LEU A 247 -6.02 27.02 3.26
CA LEU A 247 -7.00 26.90 4.36
C LEU A 247 -8.11 25.91 3.98
N VAL A 248 -8.73 26.08 2.81
CA VAL A 248 -9.78 25.19 2.33
C VAL A 248 -9.24 23.77 2.19
N SER A 249 -8.07 23.60 1.57
CA SER A 249 -7.44 22.30 1.43
C SER A 249 -7.14 21.66 2.79
N THR A 250 -6.60 22.41 3.76
CA THR A 250 -6.31 21.90 5.12
C THR A 250 -7.57 21.42 5.83
N ILE A 251 -8.64 22.22 5.82
CA ILE A 251 -9.91 21.83 6.47
C ILE A 251 -10.49 20.58 5.79
N CYS A 252 -10.56 20.58 4.46
CA CYS A 252 -11.09 19.44 3.70
C CYS A 252 -10.24 18.18 3.87
N GLN A 253 -8.91 18.29 3.96
CA GLN A 253 -8.01 17.16 4.26
C GLN A 253 -8.30 16.55 5.64
N LEU A 254 -8.51 17.37 6.67
CA LEU A 254 -8.86 16.87 8.00
C LEU A 254 -10.23 16.18 8.02
N VAL A 255 -11.23 16.74 7.32
CA VAL A 255 -12.55 16.11 7.16
C VAL A 255 -12.43 14.80 6.39
N MET A 256 -11.69 14.78 5.29
CA MET A 256 -11.45 13.60 4.47
C MET A 256 -10.69 12.52 5.26
N LEU A 257 -9.68 12.89 6.05
CA LEU A 257 -8.95 11.96 6.91
C LEU A 257 -9.89 11.32 7.94
N TYR A 258 -10.76 12.10 8.56
CA TYR A 258 -11.79 11.58 9.47
C TYR A 258 -12.73 10.60 8.76
N GLY A 259 -13.22 10.96 7.57
CA GLY A 259 -14.11 10.10 6.77
C GLY A 259 -13.43 8.83 6.25
N SER A 260 -12.12 8.86 5.99
CA SER A 260 -11.37 7.68 5.54
C SER A 260 -11.27 6.58 6.60
N GLN A 261 -11.44 6.90 7.88
CA GLN A 261 -11.24 5.97 9.01
C GLN A 261 -9.85 5.30 9.02
N SER A 262 -8.88 5.86 8.33
CA SER A 262 -7.53 5.31 8.22
C SER A 262 -6.70 5.62 9.46
N LEU A 263 -6.52 4.62 10.32
CA LEU A 263 -5.62 4.75 11.48
C LEU A 263 -4.17 4.97 11.03
N THR A 264 -3.74 4.30 9.98
CA THR A 264 -2.38 4.46 9.43
C THR A 264 -2.14 5.89 8.95
N GLY A 265 -3.14 6.54 8.35
CA GLY A 265 -3.08 7.94 7.96
C GLY A 265 -2.91 8.88 9.17
N VAL A 266 -3.67 8.63 10.26
CA VAL A 266 -3.52 9.38 11.51
C VAL A 266 -2.11 9.23 12.10
N ILE A 267 -1.60 8.00 12.15
CA ILE A 267 -0.23 7.71 12.63
C ILE A 267 0.81 8.40 11.73
N GLY A 268 0.60 8.43 10.41
CA GLY A 268 1.46 9.17 9.47
C GLY A 268 1.48 10.67 9.73
N VAL A 269 0.31 11.28 9.98
CA VAL A 269 0.22 12.70 10.36
C VAL A 269 0.94 12.95 11.70
N ILE A 270 0.80 12.05 12.68
CA ILE A 270 1.56 12.14 13.95
C ILE A 270 3.07 12.08 13.67
N GLY A 271 3.53 11.17 12.79
CA GLY A 271 4.93 11.09 12.38
C GLY A 271 5.45 12.38 11.75
N ALA A 272 4.65 13.00 10.88
CA ALA A 272 4.97 14.31 10.29
C ALA A 272 5.04 15.41 11.34
N VAL A 273 4.15 15.41 12.33
CA VAL A 273 4.15 16.37 13.45
C VAL A 273 5.38 16.18 14.33
N ILE A 274 5.74 14.95 14.68
CA ILE A 274 6.96 14.65 15.46
C ILE A 274 8.20 15.16 14.71
N ALA A 275 8.30 14.93 13.40
CA ALA A 275 9.36 15.47 12.58
C ALA A 275 9.38 17.01 12.63
N ALA A 276 8.22 17.67 12.49
CA ALA A 276 8.11 19.12 12.60
C ALA A 276 8.61 19.63 13.96
N LEU A 277 8.23 18.99 15.06
CA LEU A 277 8.65 19.37 16.41
C LEU A 277 10.17 19.26 16.56
N ILE A 278 10.78 18.16 16.11
CA ILE A 278 12.23 17.93 16.19
C ILE A 278 12.97 19.01 15.39
N PHE A 279 12.55 19.28 14.15
CA PHE A 279 13.24 20.20 13.26
C PHE A 279 12.92 21.68 13.52
N MET A 280 11.89 21.98 14.29
CA MET A 280 11.58 23.34 14.76
C MET A 280 12.27 23.69 16.08
N ILE A 281 12.90 22.75 16.79
CA ILE A 281 13.59 23.02 18.07
C ILE A 281 14.50 24.27 18.01
N PRO A 282 15.34 24.48 16.97
CA PRO A 282 16.19 25.68 16.88
C PRO A 282 15.39 26.99 16.81
N TYR A 283 14.15 26.95 16.27
CA TYR A 283 13.28 28.11 16.10
C TYR A 283 12.35 28.35 17.30
N VAL A 284 12.01 27.29 18.05
CA VAL A 284 11.15 27.35 19.24
C VAL A 284 11.73 28.30 20.28
N LYS A 285 13.04 28.30 20.47
CA LYS A 285 13.74 29.21 21.40
C LYS A 285 13.53 30.70 21.09
N LYS A 286 13.17 31.04 19.83
CA LYS A 286 12.93 32.44 19.39
C LYS A 286 11.45 32.84 19.34
N ASN A 287 10.51 31.86 19.19
CA ASN A 287 9.08 32.11 19.00
C ASN A 287 8.21 31.03 19.70
N VAL A 288 8.37 30.88 21.00
CA VAL A 288 7.66 29.90 21.84
C VAL A 288 6.13 29.88 21.62
N PRO A 289 5.41 31.03 21.55
CA PRO A 289 3.95 31.01 21.44
C PRO A 289 3.44 30.38 20.13
N VAL A 290 4.10 30.65 18.99
CA VAL A 290 3.69 30.09 17.68
C VAL A 290 3.95 28.59 17.61
N SER A 291 5.08 28.17 18.16
CA SER A 291 5.46 26.75 18.18
C SER A 291 4.53 25.94 19.10
N VAL A 292 4.19 26.49 20.27
CA VAL A 292 3.20 25.88 21.17
C VAL A 292 1.82 25.83 20.50
N GLY A 293 1.42 26.90 19.79
CA GLY A 293 0.15 26.92 19.05
C GLY A 293 0.07 25.82 17.99
N VAL A 294 1.11 25.59 17.20
CA VAL A 294 1.16 24.51 16.21
C VAL A 294 1.08 23.13 16.89
N VAL A 295 1.84 22.92 17.96
CA VAL A 295 1.79 21.67 18.74
C VAL A 295 0.40 21.42 19.30
N VAL A 296 -0.23 22.44 19.89
CA VAL A 296 -1.58 22.33 20.46
C VAL A 296 -2.61 22.02 19.38
N VAL A 297 -2.57 22.68 18.22
CA VAL A 297 -3.48 22.40 17.09
C VAL A 297 -3.31 20.97 16.59
N CYS A 298 -2.07 20.51 16.44
CA CYS A 298 -1.79 19.13 16.02
C CYS A 298 -2.22 18.11 17.08
N ALA A 299 -1.94 18.36 18.35
CA ALA A 299 -2.36 17.51 19.46
C ALA A 299 -3.89 17.46 19.58
N VAL A 300 -4.56 18.61 19.47
CA VAL A 300 -6.03 18.67 19.47
C VAL A 300 -6.63 17.91 18.29
N ALA A 301 -6.06 18.04 17.09
CA ALA A 301 -6.52 17.28 15.91
C ALA A 301 -6.37 15.76 16.12
N VAL A 302 -5.24 15.31 16.67
CA VAL A 302 -5.00 13.90 17.01
C VAL A 302 -5.96 13.42 18.10
N VAL A 303 -6.08 14.18 19.20
CA VAL A 303 -6.99 13.86 20.30
C VAL A 303 -8.45 13.84 19.83
N ALA A 304 -8.85 14.78 18.97
CA ALA A 304 -10.20 14.84 18.42
C ALA A 304 -10.55 13.58 17.61
N VAL A 305 -9.61 13.03 16.82
CA VAL A 305 -9.81 11.77 16.09
C VAL A 305 -9.98 10.60 17.07
N PHE A 306 -9.17 10.51 18.12
CA PHE A 306 -9.26 9.45 19.13
C PHE A 306 -10.51 9.55 20.01
N VAL A 307 -10.91 10.78 20.40
CA VAL A 307 -12.12 11.00 21.20
C VAL A 307 -13.38 10.76 20.37
N ALA A 308 -13.38 11.17 19.10
CA ALA A 308 -14.53 10.98 18.21
C ALA A 308 -14.76 9.51 17.82
N LYS A 309 -13.72 8.66 17.86
CA LYS A 309 -13.83 7.23 17.52
C LYS A 309 -12.95 6.36 18.44
N PRO A 310 -13.34 6.15 19.69
CA PRO A 310 -12.61 5.29 20.63
C PRO A 310 -12.53 3.82 20.14
N ASP A 311 -13.44 3.41 19.24
CA ASP A 311 -13.43 2.07 18.63
C ASP A 311 -12.25 1.85 17.67
N ILE A 312 -11.59 2.91 17.16
CA ILE A 312 -10.40 2.77 16.34
C ILE A 312 -9.26 2.15 17.15
N ILE A 313 -9.04 2.62 18.39
CA ILE A 313 -8.03 2.05 19.29
C ILE A 313 -8.40 0.62 19.68
N LYS A 314 -9.68 0.38 20.00
CA LYS A 314 -10.16 -0.95 20.32
C LYS A 314 -9.93 -1.92 19.18
N ARG A 315 -10.23 -1.58 17.93
CA ARG A 315 -9.97 -2.42 16.75
C ARG A 315 -8.48 -2.72 16.56
N PHE A 316 -7.60 -1.78 16.87
CA PHE A 316 -6.15 -2.01 16.74
C PHE A 316 -5.57 -2.89 17.87
N VAL A 317 -6.14 -2.81 19.07
CA VAL A 317 -5.64 -3.48 20.29
C VAL A 317 -6.45 -4.71 20.65
N SER A 318 -7.77 -4.72 20.40
CA SER A 318 -8.72 -5.68 20.94
C SER A 318 -9.28 -6.71 19.95
N ASP A 319 -8.82 -6.70 18.71
CA ASP A 319 -9.12 -7.81 17.78
C ASP A 319 -8.20 -9.02 18.08
N GLN A 320 -7.96 -9.27 19.35
CA GLN A 320 -7.55 -10.57 19.82
C GLN A 320 -8.84 -11.41 19.84
N GLY A 321 -9.19 -11.98 18.67
CA GLY A 321 -10.20 -13.02 18.61
C GLY A 321 -9.92 -14.01 19.74
N GLU A 322 -10.92 -14.38 20.50
CA GLU A 322 -10.77 -15.38 21.55
C GLU A 322 -10.01 -16.57 20.95
N LYS A 323 -8.77 -16.75 21.39
CA LYS A 323 -8.01 -17.92 21.02
C LYS A 323 -8.74 -19.11 21.60
N THR A 324 -9.50 -19.80 20.76
CA THR A 324 -9.98 -21.11 21.17
C THR A 324 -8.76 -21.99 21.42
N ALA A 325 -8.66 -22.48 22.63
CA ALA A 325 -7.49 -23.23 23.11
C ALA A 325 -7.15 -24.46 22.26
N ASN A 326 -8.00 -24.85 21.33
CA ASN A 326 -7.92 -26.04 20.50
C ASN A 326 -8.30 -25.81 19.03
N GLY A 327 -8.05 -24.61 18.47
CA GLY A 327 -8.31 -24.31 17.07
C GLY A 327 -7.36 -25.07 16.12
N ILE A 328 -7.79 -25.26 14.87
CA ILE A 328 -6.96 -25.87 13.82
C ILE A 328 -5.93 -24.84 13.32
N VAL A 329 -4.66 -25.22 13.32
CA VAL A 329 -3.54 -24.38 12.89
C VAL A 329 -3.11 -24.71 11.46
N SER A 330 -3.07 -26.00 11.11
CA SER A 330 -2.76 -26.45 9.75
C SER A 330 -3.51 -27.74 9.43
N MET A 331 -3.75 -27.95 8.15
CA MET A 331 -4.21 -29.20 7.59
C MET A 331 -3.39 -29.56 6.36
N GLU A 332 -3.15 -30.86 6.17
CA GLU A 332 -2.52 -31.40 4.97
C GLU A 332 -3.37 -32.54 4.41
N THR A 333 -3.49 -32.61 3.08
CA THR A 333 -4.22 -33.68 2.40
C THR A 333 -3.27 -34.60 1.65
N GLY A 334 -3.32 -35.89 1.97
CA GLY A 334 -2.63 -36.97 1.26
C GLY A 334 -3.49 -37.67 0.22
N THR A 335 -3.06 -38.83 -0.24
CA THR A 335 -3.80 -39.64 -1.20
C THR A 335 -5.12 -40.15 -0.62
N ASN A 336 -5.07 -40.73 0.58
CA ASN A 336 -6.23 -41.32 1.25
C ASN A 336 -6.37 -40.88 2.72
N SER A 337 -5.64 -39.85 3.10
CA SER A 337 -5.55 -39.37 4.47
C SER A 337 -5.52 -37.86 4.53
N PHE A 338 -5.84 -37.31 5.69
CA PHE A 338 -5.59 -35.94 6.04
C PHE A 338 -4.94 -35.84 7.43
N GLU A 339 -4.15 -34.83 7.64
CA GLU A 339 -3.55 -34.50 8.94
C GLU A 339 -4.04 -33.11 9.39
N ILE A 340 -4.46 -33.01 10.65
CA ILE A 340 -4.88 -31.76 11.29
C ILE A 340 -3.95 -31.50 12.47
N VAL A 341 -3.31 -30.35 12.51
CA VAL A 341 -2.54 -29.88 13.67
C VAL A 341 -3.33 -28.81 14.39
N MET A 342 -3.50 -29.00 15.71
CA MET A 342 -4.24 -28.08 16.57
C MET A 342 -3.29 -27.10 17.29
N SER A 343 -3.81 -25.97 17.74
CA SER A 343 -3.07 -24.96 18.50
C SER A 343 -2.49 -25.49 19.83
N SER A 344 -3.09 -26.56 20.37
CA SER A 344 -2.57 -27.30 21.55
C SER A 344 -1.36 -28.20 21.22
N GLY A 345 -0.92 -28.27 19.96
CA GLY A 345 0.12 -29.19 19.49
C GLY A 345 -0.37 -30.64 19.26
N LYS A 346 -1.65 -30.91 19.52
CA LYS A 346 -2.25 -32.22 19.22
C LYS A 346 -2.46 -32.38 17.71
N THR A 347 -2.39 -33.62 17.26
CA THR A 347 -2.56 -33.96 15.85
C THR A 347 -3.69 -34.99 15.69
N ILE A 348 -4.52 -34.82 14.66
CA ILE A 348 -5.52 -35.79 14.23
C ILE A 348 -5.12 -36.26 12.84
N ILE A 349 -4.96 -37.55 12.66
CA ILE A 349 -4.73 -38.19 11.36
C ILE A 349 -6.01 -38.95 11.00
N GLY A 350 -6.65 -38.55 9.90
CA GLY A 350 -7.82 -39.24 9.37
C GLY A 350 -7.43 -40.08 8.17
N GLU A 351 -7.81 -41.36 8.17
CA GLU A 351 -7.59 -42.31 7.09
C GLU A 351 -8.94 -42.82 6.57
N PHE A 352 -9.18 -42.71 5.26
CA PHE A 352 -10.40 -43.23 4.64
C PHE A 352 -10.24 -44.71 4.28
N ALA A 353 -11.27 -45.51 4.59
CA ALA A 353 -11.28 -46.95 4.27
C ALA A 353 -11.41 -47.21 2.76
N SER A 354 -12.20 -46.40 2.05
CA SER A 354 -12.39 -46.49 0.60
C SER A 354 -11.40 -45.57 -0.14
N GLN A 355 -10.94 -46.02 -1.32
CA GLN A 355 -10.13 -45.17 -2.20
C GLN A 355 -10.95 -44.12 -2.98
N ASP A 356 -12.25 -44.36 -3.15
CA ASP A 356 -13.13 -43.55 -4.02
C ASP A 356 -14.20 -42.78 -3.25
N LYS A 357 -14.44 -43.11 -1.96
CA LYS A 357 -15.50 -42.52 -1.13
C LYS A 357 -14.95 -41.90 0.17
N VAL A 358 -15.70 -40.97 0.72
CA VAL A 358 -15.38 -40.26 1.99
C VAL A 358 -16.31 -40.69 3.15
N ASP A 359 -17.05 -41.78 3.00
CA ASP A 359 -18.13 -42.22 3.90
C ASP A 359 -17.63 -43.02 5.12
N SER A 360 -16.46 -43.62 5.06
CA SER A 360 -15.90 -44.43 6.14
C SER A 360 -14.44 -44.01 6.43
N PHE A 361 -14.14 -43.64 7.66
CA PHE A 361 -12.83 -43.15 8.06
C PHE A 361 -12.48 -43.58 9.49
N THR A 362 -11.19 -43.58 9.79
CA THR A 362 -10.64 -43.82 11.14
C THR A 362 -9.81 -42.60 11.56
N LEU A 363 -9.94 -42.16 12.79
CA LEU A 363 -9.17 -41.06 13.36
C LEU A 363 -8.13 -41.62 14.31
N LYS A 364 -6.89 -41.14 14.17
CA LYS A 364 -5.74 -41.50 15.03
C LYS A 364 -5.05 -40.25 15.57
N ASP A 365 -4.40 -40.36 16.69
CA ASP A 365 -3.47 -39.35 17.16
C ASP A 365 -2.07 -39.52 16.50
N LYS A 366 -1.14 -38.61 16.80
CA LYS A 366 0.22 -38.65 16.26
C LYS A 366 1.00 -39.94 16.64
N SER A 367 0.60 -40.62 17.71
CA SER A 367 1.22 -41.90 18.14
C SER A 367 0.64 -43.13 17.41
N GLY A 368 -0.40 -42.94 16.60
CA GLY A 368 -1.15 -43.99 15.91
C GLY A 368 -2.28 -44.60 16.75
N LYS A 369 -2.54 -44.11 17.96
CA LYS A 369 -3.66 -44.54 18.80
C LYS A 369 -4.97 -44.08 18.17
N VAL A 370 -5.91 -45.02 17.99
CA VAL A 370 -7.27 -44.72 17.49
C VAL A 370 -8.01 -43.85 18.51
N LEU A 371 -8.56 -42.75 18.03
CA LEU A 371 -9.35 -41.81 18.84
C LEU A 371 -10.81 -42.34 18.95
N THR A 372 -11.37 -42.19 20.14
CA THR A 372 -12.75 -42.61 20.42
C THR A 372 -13.72 -41.58 19.87
N THR A 373 -14.69 -42.04 19.09
CA THR A 373 -15.67 -41.15 18.43
C THR A 373 -17.09 -41.47 18.86
N LYS A 374 -17.95 -40.44 18.82
CA LYS A 374 -19.40 -40.57 19.00
C LYS A 374 -20.10 -39.89 17.82
N THR A 375 -21.05 -40.55 17.24
CA THR A 375 -21.90 -40.02 16.17
C THR A 375 -23.27 -39.63 16.73
N ASN A 376 -23.76 -38.45 16.41
CA ASN A 376 -25.12 -38.01 16.79
C ASN A 376 -26.18 -38.46 15.74
N GLU A 377 -27.45 -38.10 15.97
CA GLU A 377 -28.56 -38.43 15.08
C GLU A 377 -28.43 -37.78 13.69
N ASP A 378 -27.76 -36.63 13.59
CA ASP A 378 -27.52 -35.91 12.33
C ASP A 378 -26.29 -36.45 11.55
N GLY A 379 -25.67 -37.53 12.02
CA GLY A 379 -24.45 -38.08 11.39
C GLY A 379 -23.17 -37.31 11.66
N VAL A 380 -23.16 -36.38 12.59
CA VAL A 380 -21.95 -35.61 13.00
C VAL A 380 -21.12 -36.45 13.95
N VAL A 381 -19.88 -36.70 13.58
CA VAL A 381 -18.88 -37.44 14.36
C VAL A 381 -18.08 -36.47 15.20
N THR A 382 -18.01 -36.69 16.51
CA THR A 382 -17.20 -35.94 17.48
C THR A 382 -16.20 -36.86 18.15
N ILE A 383 -15.01 -36.35 18.48
CA ILE A 383 -14.00 -37.09 19.24
C ILE A 383 -14.27 -36.86 20.75
N THR A 384 -14.29 -37.95 21.52
CA THR A 384 -14.54 -37.89 22.97
C THR A 384 -13.27 -37.86 23.81
N ASP A 385 -12.11 -38.15 23.21
CA ASP A 385 -10.82 -38.03 23.86
C ASP A 385 -10.53 -36.55 24.20
N LYS A 386 -10.01 -36.31 25.42
CA LYS A 386 -9.78 -34.96 25.97
C LYS A 386 -8.88 -34.11 25.09
N GLY A 387 -9.36 -32.91 24.71
CA GLY A 387 -8.63 -31.89 23.95
C GLY A 387 -8.76 -32.03 22.43
N TYR A 388 -9.70 -32.83 21.95
CA TYR A 388 -10.05 -32.98 20.54
C TYR A 388 -11.53 -32.61 20.27
N GLU A 389 -12.28 -32.26 21.30
CA GLU A 389 -13.74 -32.13 21.30
C GLU A 389 -14.25 -31.02 20.36
N ASN A 390 -13.41 -30.04 20.04
CA ASN A 390 -13.78 -28.90 19.18
C ASN A 390 -13.85 -29.27 17.69
N VAL A 391 -13.22 -30.39 17.29
CA VAL A 391 -13.21 -30.80 15.88
C VAL A 391 -14.34 -31.79 15.63
N LYS A 392 -15.17 -31.48 14.64
CA LYS A 392 -16.33 -32.27 14.25
C LYS A 392 -16.21 -32.66 12.78
N PHE A 393 -16.74 -33.82 12.45
CA PHE A 393 -16.71 -34.37 11.11
C PHE A 393 -18.12 -34.74 10.66
N SER A 394 -18.46 -34.49 9.40
CA SER A 394 -19.75 -34.87 8.85
C SER A 394 -19.62 -35.08 7.34
N ASN A 395 -20.54 -35.83 6.76
CA ASN A 395 -20.71 -35.83 5.32
C ASN A 395 -21.47 -34.58 4.90
N ASP A 396 -21.13 -34.02 3.75
CA ASP A 396 -21.76 -32.84 3.17
C ASP A 396 -21.74 -32.96 1.62
N VAL A 397 -22.31 -32.02 0.93
CA VAL A 397 -22.31 -31.92 -0.53
C VAL A 397 -21.81 -30.53 -0.92
N VAL A 398 -20.91 -30.46 -1.90
CA VAL A 398 -20.40 -29.22 -2.46
C VAL A 398 -20.74 -29.07 -3.92
N GLY A 399 -20.81 -27.84 -4.43
CA GLY A 399 -21.25 -27.53 -5.79
C GLY A 399 -22.74 -27.20 -5.85
N THR A 400 -23.27 -27.04 -7.05
CA THR A 400 -24.68 -26.70 -7.28
C THR A 400 -25.25 -27.47 -8.48
N GLY A 401 -26.49 -27.94 -8.33
CA GLY A 401 -27.21 -28.63 -9.40
C GLY A 401 -26.53 -29.92 -9.87
N GLU A 402 -26.35 -30.09 -11.18
CA GLU A 402 -25.74 -31.30 -11.75
C GLU A 402 -24.24 -31.48 -11.39
N LYS A 403 -23.62 -30.51 -10.75
CA LYS A 403 -22.22 -30.55 -10.30
C LYS A 403 -22.08 -30.79 -8.79
N GLU A 404 -23.15 -31.26 -8.16
CA GLU A 404 -23.07 -31.66 -6.75
C GLU A 404 -22.12 -32.83 -6.55
N THR A 405 -21.21 -32.69 -5.57
CA THR A 405 -20.19 -33.71 -5.29
C THR A 405 -20.18 -34.02 -3.80
N PRO A 406 -20.24 -35.29 -3.39
CA PRO A 406 -20.12 -35.70 -2.00
C PRO A 406 -18.79 -35.20 -1.40
N SER A 407 -18.84 -34.66 -0.22
CA SER A 407 -17.70 -34.11 0.49
C SER A 407 -17.67 -34.54 1.94
N PHE A 408 -16.48 -34.47 2.53
CA PHE A 408 -16.22 -34.67 3.94
C PHE A 408 -15.95 -33.34 4.60
N LYS A 409 -16.82 -32.92 5.49
CA LYS A 409 -16.76 -31.64 6.16
C LYS A 409 -16.06 -31.76 7.50
N ILE A 410 -15.03 -30.98 7.69
CA ILE A 410 -14.33 -30.77 8.96
C ILE A 410 -14.76 -29.42 9.50
N THR A 411 -15.22 -29.37 10.75
CA THR A 411 -15.67 -28.14 11.40
C THR A 411 -14.94 -27.96 12.72
N ALA A 412 -14.42 -26.75 12.95
CA ALA A 412 -13.84 -26.36 14.24
C ALA A 412 -14.08 -24.87 14.48
N ASP A 413 -14.53 -24.50 15.67
CA ASP A 413 -14.73 -23.10 16.09
C ASP A 413 -15.58 -22.27 15.11
N GLY A 414 -16.66 -22.88 14.58
CA GLY A 414 -17.55 -22.23 13.62
C GLY A 414 -17.01 -22.11 12.19
N LYS A 415 -15.80 -22.59 11.92
CA LYS A 415 -15.16 -22.63 10.60
C LYS A 415 -15.26 -24.01 10.02
N SER A 416 -15.28 -24.12 8.68
CA SER A 416 -15.42 -25.43 8.02
C SER A 416 -14.56 -25.55 6.76
N TRP A 417 -14.14 -26.79 6.49
CA TRP A 417 -13.35 -27.18 5.31
C TRP A 417 -13.99 -28.43 4.71
N ASN A 418 -14.32 -28.37 3.43
CA ASN A 418 -14.90 -29.49 2.70
C ASN A 418 -13.84 -30.21 1.87
N LEU A 419 -13.64 -31.49 2.13
CA LEU A 419 -12.71 -32.34 1.41
C LEU A 419 -13.47 -33.23 0.43
N VAL A 420 -12.97 -33.33 -0.81
CA VAL A 420 -13.56 -34.10 -1.90
C VAL A 420 -12.53 -35.12 -2.40
N LYS A 421 -12.96 -36.33 -2.65
CA LYS A 421 -12.14 -37.34 -3.36
C LYS A 421 -12.33 -37.25 -4.86
N LYS A 422 -11.22 -37.20 -5.58
CA LYS A 422 -11.18 -37.25 -7.04
C LYS A 422 -9.91 -37.98 -7.50
N ASN A 423 -10.04 -38.94 -8.38
CA ASN A 423 -8.92 -39.73 -8.90
C ASN A 423 -8.07 -40.39 -7.79
N ARG A 424 -8.70 -40.88 -6.75
CA ARG A 424 -8.07 -41.50 -5.55
C ARG A 424 -7.26 -40.55 -4.69
N GLU A 425 -7.35 -39.23 -4.92
CA GLU A 425 -6.68 -38.21 -4.12
C GLU A 425 -7.70 -37.37 -3.39
N LEU A 426 -7.27 -36.82 -2.23
CA LEU A 426 -8.09 -35.95 -1.41
C LEU A 426 -7.75 -34.48 -1.70
N PHE A 427 -8.79 -33.69 -1.95
CA PHE A 427 -8.70 -32.27 -2.27
C PHE A 427 -9.60 -31.46 -1.34
N TYR A 428 -9.23 -30.23 -1.11
CA TYR A 428 -10.09 -29.20 -0.51
C TYR A 428 -10.92 -28.54 -1.60
N TYR A 429 -12.21 -28.40 -1.37
CA TYR A 429 -13.10 -27.62 -2.22
C TYR A 429 -13.09 -26.17 -1.71
N ASN A 430 -12.38 -25.29 -2.40
CA ASN A 430 -12.14 -23.93 -1.97
C ASN A 430 -13.35 -23.01 -2.23
N PRO A 431 -13.40 -21.77 -1.64
CA PRO A 431 -14.50 -20.83 -1.85
C PRO A 431 -14.72 -20.40 -3.32
N GLN A 432 -13.73 -20.57 -4.18
CA GLN A 432 -13.81 -20.30 -5.62
C GLN A 432 -14.37 -21.49 -6.43
N GLY A 433 -14.78 -22.58 -5.76
CA GLY A 433 -15.32 -23.77 -6.41
C GLY A 433 -14.28 -24.65 -7.10
N ARG A 434 -13.01 -24.58 -6.70
CA ARG A 434 -11.91 -25.38 -7.21
C ARG A 434 -11.48 -26.46 -6.22
N LEU A 435 -10.82 -27.47 -6.74
CA LEU A 435 -10.20 -28.54 -5.98
C LEU A 435 -8.71 -28.26 -5.84
N ASP A 436 -8.25 -28.04 -4.62
CA ASP A 436 -6.85 -27.76 -4.29
C ASP A 436 -6.34 -28.68 -3.17
N LYS A 437 -5.02 -28.82 -3.06
CA LYS A 437 -4.41 -29.54 -1.92
C LYS A 437 -4.32 -28.61 -0.72
N LEU A 438 -4.64 -29.12 0.47
CA LEU A 438 -4.24 -28.48 1.71
C LEU A 438 -2.79 -28.83 1.99
N ARG A 439 -1.98 -27.82 2.26
CA ARG A 439 -0.58 -27.96 2.66
C ARG A 439 -0.27 -27.08 3.85
N LYS A 440 0.71 -27.48 4.61
CA LYS A 440 1.29 -26.60 5.64
C LYS A 440 2.08 -25.49 4.95
N VAL A 441 1.85 -24.27 5.38
CA VAL A 441 2.54 -23.08 4.87
C VAL A 441 3.48 -22.56 5.96
N ASP A 442 4.70 -22.17 5.55
CA ASP A 442 5.67 -21.58 6.45
C ASP A 442 5.18 -20.21 6.96
N ALA A 443 5.32 -19.99 8.25
CA ALA A 443 4.97 -18.77 8.94
C ALA A 443 6.05 -18.38 9.95
N VAL A 444 6.38 -17.11 10.04
CA VAL A 444 7.36 -16.58 10.98
C VAL A 444 6.79 -15.35 11.69
N GLY A 445 6.76 -15.39 13.00
CA GLY A 445 6.22 -14.33 13.85
C GLY A 445 4.70 -14.24 13.78
N PHE A 446 4.12 -13.43 14.66
CA PHE A 446 2.67 -13.21 14.78
C PHE A 446 1.81 -14.46 14.99
N GLU A 447 2.38 -15.64 15.24
CA GLU A 447 1.67 -16.93 15.40
C GLU A 447 0.54 -16.86 16.44
N ASN A 448 0.69 -15.95 17.38
CA ASN A 448 -0.29 -15.69 18.43
C ASN A 448 -1.11 -14.40 18.22
N ASN A 449 -0.90 -13.68 17.14
CA ASN A 449 -1.52 -12.37 16.91
C ASN A 449 -1.69 -12.07 15.42
N TYR A 450 -2.35 -12.96 14.67
CA TYR A 450 -2.64 -12.78 13.24
C TYR A 450 -3.53 -11.56 12.98
N ASP A 451 -4.37 -11.18 13.94
CA ASP A 451 -5.26 -10.02 13.85
C ASP A 451 -4.54 -8.68 14.06
N PHE A 452 -3.27 -8.71 14.44
CA PHE A 452 -2.46 -7.49 14.61
C PHE A 452 -2.57 -6.56 13.39
N ALA A 453 -2.74 -5.26 13.67
CA ALA A 453 -2.86 -4.21 12.68
C ALA A 453 -3.93 -4.51 11.61
N THR A 454 -5.14 -4.92 12.06
CA THR A 454 -6.26 -5.30 11.17
C THR A 454 -5.90 -6.47 10.23
N ARG A 455 -5.47 -7.58 10.82
CA ARG A 455 -5.08 -8.85 10.17
C ARG A 455 -3.78 -8.80 9.34
N ARG A 456 -3.01 -7.70 9.42
CA ARG A 456 -1.69 -7.66 8.78
C ARG A 456 -0.69 -8.62 9.40
N GLY A 457 -0.85 -8.98 10.68
CA GLY A 457 -0.05 -10.01 11.33
C GLY A 457 -0.05 -11.34 10.57
N TYR A 458 -1.21 -11.77 10.06
CA TYR A 458 -1.30 -12.94 9.19
C TYR A 458 -0.47 -12.75 7.91
N ILE A 459 -0.69 -11.66 7.18
CA ILE A 459 0.01 -11.39 5.91
C ILE A 459 1.53 -11.34 6.14
N TRP A 460 1.97 -10.62 7.14
CA TRP A 460 3.41 -10.47 7.44
C TRP A 460 4.06 -11.78 7.86
N SER A 461 3.35 -12.62 8.63
CA SER A 461 3.90 -13.92 9.04
C SER A 461 4.20 -14.84 7.85
N ARG A 462 3.46 -14.74 6.74
CA ARG A 462 3.67 -15.47 5.48
C ARG A 462 4.63 -14.75 4.54
N THR A 463 4.75 -13.44 4.66
CA THR A 463 5.71 -12.65 3.87
C THR A 463 7.15 -12.79 4.39
N PHE A 464 7.36 -12.91 5.71
CA PHE A 464 8.71 -13.01 6.26
C PHE A 464 9.52 -14.20 5.73
N PRO A 465 8.99 -15.41 5.56
CA PRO A 465 9.72 -16.50 4.89
C PRO A 465 10.19 -16.14 3.48
N MET A 466 9.44 -15.31 2.72
CA MET A 466 9.81 -14.89 1.36
C MET A 466 11.05 -13.99 1.32
N LEU A 467 11.35 -13.25 2.42
CA LEU A 467 12.48 -12.31 2.45
C LEU A 467 13.83 -12.99 2.22
N ALA A 468 13.99 -14.25 2.61
CA ALA A 468 15.22 -15.00 2.39
C ALA A 468 15.45 -15.29 0.90
N SER A 469 14.42 -15.71 0.18
CA SER A 469 14.48 -16.01 -1.26
C SER A 469 14.60 -14.74 -2.13
N THR A 470 14.12 -13.60 -1.63
CA THR A 470 14.14 -12.30 -2.33
C THR A 470 15.25 -11.36 -1.83
N ALA A 471 16.26 -11.89 -1.11
CA ALA A 471 17.29 -11.06 -0.49
C ALA A 471 18.15 -10.29 -1.51
N LEU A 472 18.47 -10.87 -2.66
CA LEU A 472 19.29 -10.21 -3.69
C LEU A 472 18.40 -9.52 -4.74
N LEU A 473 17.54 -10.28 -5.38
CA LEU A 473 16.56 -9.81 -6.35
C LEU A 473 15.18 -10.18 -5.86
N GLY A 474 14.22 -9.28 -6.07
CA GLY A 474 12.81 -9.54 -5.79
C GLY A 474 12.16 -10.41 -6.86
N VAL A 475 10.89 -10.69 -6.68
CA VAL A 475 10.07 -11.45 -7.64
C VAL A 475 9.62 -10.61 -8.84
N GLY A 476 9.94 -9.33 -8.87
CA GLY A 476 9.47 -8.33 -9.83
C GLY A 476 8.32 -7.49 -9.25
N ALA A 477 8.25 -6.23 -9.68
CA ALA A 477 7.16 -5.32 -9.30
C ALA A 477 5.81 -5.96 -9.59
N ASP A 478 4.83 -5.75 -8.72
CA ASP A 478 3.46 -6.29 -8.78
C ASP A 478 3.32 -7.83 -8.82
N ASN A 479 4.43 -8.59 -8.72
CA ASN A 479 4.42 -10.06 -8.73
C ASN A 479 4.27 -10.70 -7.33
N PHE A 480 4.08 -9.92 -6.28
CA PHE A 480 3.86 -10.44 -4.93
C PHE A 480 2.72 -11.45 -4.86
N VAL A 481 1.62 -11.19 -5.56
CA VAL A 481 0.39 -12.01 -5.55
C VAL A 481 0.63 -13.46 -5.98
N TYR A 482 1.53 -13.69 -6.92
CA TYR A 482 1.87 -15.00 -7.45
C TYR A 482 2.80 -15.79 -6.52
N ASN A 483 3.57 -15.09 -5.71
CA ASN A 483 4.57 -15.66 -4.82
C ASN A 483 4.10 -15.79 -3.37
N PHE A 484 3.09 -15.01 -2.97
CA PHE A 484 2.46 -15.15 -1.66
C PHE A 484 1.67 -16.46 -1.61
N PRO A 485 1.74 -17.24 -0.50
CA PRO A 485 1.03 -18.51 -0.40
C PRO A 485 -0.50 -18.33 -0.26
N ASN A 486 -1.15 -17.92 -1.35
CA ASN A 486 -2.59 -17.72 -1.42
C ASN A 486 -3.39 -19.03 -1.26
N ASP A 487 -2.73 -20.16 -1.31
CA ASP A 487 -3.24 -21.50 -1.02
C ASP A 487 -3.16 -21.92 0.47
N ASP A 488 -2.74 -21.01 1.37
CA ASP A 488 -2.87 -21.20 2.83
C ASP A 488 -4.35 -21.11 3.26
N TYR A 489 -5.15 -22.06 2.85
CA TYR A 489 -6.59 -22.05 3.10
C TYR A 489 -6.95 -22.11 4.58
N VAL A 490 -6.16 -22.81 5.40
CA VAL A 490 -6.40 -22.88 6.85
C VAL A 490 -6.10 -21.54 7.52
N GLY A 491 -4.96 -20.95 7.23
CA GLY A 491 -4.58 -19.65 7.75
C GLY A 491 -5.53 -18.53 7.29
N LYS A 492 -5.94 -18.55 6.01
CA LYS A 492 -6.90 -17.59 5.45
C LYS A 492 -8.26 -17.68 6.12
N VAL A 493 -8.83 -18.87 6.30
CA VAL A 493 -10.08 -19.07 7.03
C VAL A 493 -9.95 -18.61 8.47
N ASN A 494 -8.83 -18.93 9.13
CA ASN A 494 -8.58 -18.49 10.50
C ASN A 494 -8.47 -16.97 10.65
N SER A 495 -8.01 -16.28 9.61
CA SER A 495 -7.81 -14.82 9.59
C SER A 495 -8.91 -14.08 8.82
N SER A 496 -10.03 -14.75 8.48
CA SER A 496 -11.16 -14.19 7.71
C SER A 496 -10.73 -13.58 6.36
N PHE A 497 -9.83 -14.27 5.65
CA PHE A 497 -9.42 -14.00 4.28
C PHE A 497 -9.83 -15.12 3.31
N ASP A 498 -10.73 -16.00 3.71
CA ASP A 498 -11.13 -17.22 3.00
C ASP A 498 -11.53 -16.98 1.53
N ALA A 499 -12.27 -15.90 1.26
CA ALA A 499 -12.71 -15.51 -0.09
C ALA A 499 -11.83 -14.44 -0.75
N GLN A 500 -10.71 -14.03 -0.13
CA GLN A 500 -9.85 -12.95 -0.64
C GLN A 500 -8.52 -13.49 -1.14
N ILE A 501 -8.00 -12.87 -2.19
CA ILE A 501 -6.62 -13.07 -2.64
C ILE A 501 -5.77 -11.94 -2.04
N ILE A 502 -4.65 -12.32 -1.46
CA ILE A 502 -3.69 -11.37 -0.89
C ILE A 502 -2.77 -10.92 -2.03
N THR A 503 -2.93 -9.68 -2.45
CA THR A 503 -2.20 -9.09 -3.60
C THR A 503 -0.96 -8.32 -3.19
N LYS A 504 -0.82 -7.95 -1.91
CA LYS A 504 0.25 -7.09 -1.40
C LYS A 504 0.46 -7.24 0.10
N PRO A 505 1.66 -6.92 0.62
CA PRO A 505 1.98 -7.13 2.02
C PRO A 505 1.43 -6.06 2.97
N HIS A 506 0.82 -4.98 2.48
CA HIS A 506 0.40 -3.83 3.27
C HIS A 506 1.50 -3.23 4.14
N ASN A 507 2.70 -3.15 3.59
CA ASN A 507 3.89 -2.55 4.18
C ASN A 507 4.87 -2.24 3.05
N ILE A 508 5.21 -0.94 2.83
CA ILE A 508 6.04 -0.51 1.70
C ILE A 508 7.45 -1.13 1.74
N TYR A 509 7.99 -1.38 2.93
CA TYR A 509 9.33 -1.95 3.07
C TYR A 509 9.33 -3.43 2.69
N LEU A 510 8.31 -4.18 3.11
CA LEU A 510 8.13 -5.57 2.69
C LEU A 510 7.79 -5.66 1.20
N GLN A 511 7.01 -4.71 0.68
CA GLN A 511 6.69 -4.62 -0.74
C GLN A 511 7.97 -4.45 -1.57
N ILE A 512 8.77 -3.42 -1.29
CA ILE A 512 10.02 -3.17 -2.02
C ILE A 512 10.99 -4.36 -1.86
N TRP A 513 11.13 -4.90 -0.64
CA TRP A 513 12.03 -6.03 -0.44
C TRP A 513 11.62 -7.27 -1.23
N THR A 514 10.35 -7.66 -1.17
CA THR A 514 9.87 -8.87 -1.87
C THR A 514 9.83 -8.69 -3.38
N GLN A 515 9.50 -7.48 -3.87
CA GLN A 515 9.32 -7.22 -5.30
C GLN A 515 10.61 -6.77 -5.99
N ASP A 516 11.46 -5.98 -5.32
CA ASP A 516 12.64 -5.34 -5.90
C ASP A 516 13.96 -5.79 -5.26
N GLY A 517 13.90 -6.49 -4.13
CA GLY A 517 15.06 -7.00 -3.38
C GLY A 517 15.47 -6.10 -2.21
N MET A 518 16.27 -6.69 -1.28
CA MET A 518 16.72 -6.03 -0.05
C MET A 518 17.53 -4.75 -0.35
N LEU A 519 18.36 -4.76 -1.38
CA LEU A 519 19.21 -3.61 -1.70
C LEU A 519 18.40 -2.43 -2.22
N ALA A 520 17.31 -2.66 -2.96
CA ALA A 520 16.37 -1.61 -3.33
C ALA A 520 15.67 -1.02 -2.09
N CYS A 521 15.23 -1.86 -1.16
CA CYS A 521 14.61 -1.43 0.09
C CYS A 521 15.59 -0.61 0.95
N LEU A 522 16.82 -1.07 1.13
CA LEU A 522 17.85 -0.33 1.85
C LEU A 522 18.16 1.00 1.19
N ALA A 523 18.26 1.05 -0.14
CA ALA A 523 18.50 2.27 -0.90
C ALA A 523 17.37 3.29 -0.68
N PHE A 524 16.11 2.85 -0.70
CA PHE A 524 14.94 3.68 -0.40
C PHE A 524 15.01 4.30 1.01
N VAL A 525 15.34 3.50 2.02
CA VAL A 525 15.49 3.98 3.41
C VAL A 525 16.69 4.93 3.55
N ILE A 526 17.83 4.58 2.95
CA ILE A 526 19.05 5.43 2.98
C ILE A 526 18.77 6.79 2.35
N LEU A 527 18.05 6.85 1.23
CA LEU A 527 17.69 8.11 0.58
C LEU A 527 16.90 9.02 1.54
N TYR A 528 15.92 8.47 2.27
CA TYR A 528 15.19 9.23 3.28
C TYR A 528 16.09 9.70 4.43
N VAL A 529 16.93 8.83 4.98
CA VAL A 529 17.88 9.18 6.05
C VAL A 529 18.83 10.29 5.62
N MET A 530 19.29 10.26 4.37
CA MET A 530 20.12 11.34 3.82
C MET A 530 19.37 12.68 3.78
N LEU A 531 18.08 12.69 3.41
CA LEU A 531 17.26 13.91 3.46
C LEU A 531 17.13 14.43 4.89
N VAL A 532 16.92 13.54 5.87
CA VAL A 532 16.89 13.89 7.30
C VAL A 532 18.20 14.59 7.71
N ILE A 533 19.34 13.97 7.39
CA ILE A 533 20.67 14.46 7.78
C ILE A 533 20.96 15.83 7.15
N VAL A 534 20.71 16.00 5.85
CA VAL A 534 21.02 17.26 5.16
C VAL A 534 20.09 18.39 5.62
N THR A 535 18.82 18.10 5.86
CA THR A 535 17.86 19.07 6.39
C THR A 535 18.23 19.47 7.82
N TRP A 536 18.61 18.52 8.68
CA TRP A 536 19.08 18.79 10.03
C TRP A 536 20.28 19.72 10.05
N LYS A 537 21.34 19.40 9.27
CA LYS A 537 22.55 20.24 9.15
C LYS A 537 22.24 21.66 8.70
N ASN A 538 21.27 21.83 7.79
CA ASN A 538 20.88 23.16 7.32
C ASN A 538 20.06 23.92 8.35
N CYS A 539 19.16 23.26 9.08
CA CYS A 539 18.34 23.88 10.13
C CYS A 539 19.18 24.34 11.33
N MET A 540 20.15 23.55 11.77
CA MET A 540 21.01 23.90 12.90
C MET A 540 21.89 25.12 12.63
N ASN A 541 22.22 25.37 11.37
CA ASN A 541 23.06 26.48 10.92
C ASN A 541 22.25 27.59 10.22
N ALA A 542 20.96 27.74 10.53
CA ALA A 542 20.08 28.69 9.84
C ALA A 542 20.46 30.14 10.08
N GLY A 543 20.80 30.85 8.99
CA GLY A 543 20.89 32.30 8.91
C GLY A 543 19.55 32.95 8.51
N GLU A 544 19.59 34.17 7.96
CA GLU A 544 18.39 35.00 7.69
C GLU A 544 17.38 34.46 6.64
N LYS A 545 17.70 33.49 5.78
CA LYS A 545 16.77 32.98 4.76
C LYS A 545 15.75 31.96 5.29
N MET A 546 14.86 32.45 6.13
CA MET A 546 13.89 31.68 6.90
C MET A 546 12.83 30.91 6.04
N TRP A 547 12.53 31.38 4.82
CA TRP A 547 11.49 30.76 3.97
C TRP A 547 11.89 29.39 3.43
N LEU A 548 13.04 29.28 2.76
CA LEU A 548 13.50 28.02 2.18
C LEU A 548 13.76 26.94 3.26
N HIS A 549 14.19 27.35 4.47
CA HIS A 549 14.29 26.41 5.60
C HIS A 549 12.92 25.84 6.00
N LYS A 550 11.88 26.68 6.05
CA LYS A 550 10.51 26.22 6.34
C LYS A 550 10.01 25.25 5.26
N VAL A 551 10.31 25.52 3.99
CA VAL A 551 9.99 24.62 2.88
C VAL A 551 10.72 23.28 3.02
N ALA A 552 12.04 23.30 3.31
CA ALA A 552 12.82 22.08 3.51
C ALA A 552 12.26 21.22 4.65
N VAL A 553 11.90 21.85 5.78
CA VAL A 553 11.29 21.17 6.93
C VAL A 553 9.91 20.62 6.58
N ALA A 554 9.05 21.37 5.88
CA ALA A 554 7.72 20.91 5.51
C ALA A 554 7.79 19.70 4.54
N ILE A 555 8.71 19.73 3.58
CA ILE A 555 8.95 18.58 2.68
C ILE A 555 9.45 17.37 3.48
N LEU A 556 10.36 17.58 4.44
CA LEU A 556 10.81 16.49 5.31
C LEU A 556 9.66 15.93 6.17
N CYS A 557 8.78 16.78 6.70
CA CYS A 557 7.59 16.32 7.43
C CYS A 557 6.67 15.48 6.52
N SER A 558 6.46 15.90 5.28
CA SER A 558 5.71 15.14 4.26
C SER A 558 6.35 13.77 4.00
N ALA A 559 7.68 13.74 3.81
CA ALA A 559 8.41 12.49 3.62
C ALA A 559 8.34 11.59 4.86
N SER A 560 8.49 12.16 6.06
CA SER A 560 8.38 11.42 7.33
C SER A 560 6.99 10.82 7.52
N GLY A 561 5.93 11.58 7.20
CA GLY A 561 4.56 11.08 7.20
C GLY A 561 4.38 9.87 6.28
N TYR A 562 4.91 9.92 5.05
CA TYR A 562 4.87 8.81 4.10
C TYR A 562 5.62 7.58 4.60
N MET A 563 6.85 7.77 5.13
CA MET A 563 7.66 6.66 5.67
C MET A 563 6.98 5.98 6.86
N VAL A 564 6.31 6.74 7.72
CA VAL A 564 5.55 6.19 8.87
C VAL A 564 4.30 5.45 8.40
N VAL A 565 3.54 6.01 7.46
CA VAL A 565 2.38 5.32 6.87
C VAL A 565 2.80 4.02 6.20
N GLY A 566 3.95 4.01 5.54
CA GLY A 566 4.52 2.86 4.85
C GLY A 566 4.81 1.64 5.74
N LEU A 567 4.83 1.80 7.07
CA LEU A 567 4.93 0.67 8.01
C LEU A 567 3.70 -0.24 7.98
N ALA A 568 2.55 0.27 7.52
CA ALA A 568 1.30 -0.49 7.48
C ALA A 568 0.45 -0.22 6.21
N ASN A 569 1.01 0.42 5.20
CA ASN A 569 0.41 0.60 3.87
C ASN A 569 1.45 0.31 2.79
N ASP A 570 0.96 -0.01 1.60
CA ASP A 570 1.77 -0.22 0.41
C ASP A 570 2.10 1.10 -0.30
N SER A 571 3.07 1.07 -1.23
CA SER A 571 3.21 2.06 -2.27
C SER A 571 1.96 2.07 -3.19
N SER A 572 1.67 3.21 -3.79
CA SER A 572 0.56 3.34 -4.74
C SER A 572 0.80 4.51 -5.69
N VAL A 573 0.47 4.32 -6.94
CA VAL A 573 0.48 5.37 -7.99
C VAL A 573 -0.35 6.60 -7.63
N CYS A 574 -1.22 6.50 -6.63
CA CYS A 574 -2.01 7.64 -6.13
C CYS A 574 -1.18 8.63 -5.28
N VAL A 575 -0.11 8.15 -4.60
CA VAL A 575 0.62 8.93 -3.59
C VAL A 575 2.14 8.90 -3.81
N ALA A 576 2.70 7.77 -4.21
CA ALA A 576 4.14 7.60 -4.39
C ALA A 576 4.78 8.62 -5.34
N PRO A 577 4.15 9.03 -6.48
CA PRO A 577 4.72 10.05 -7.35
C PRO A 577 4.98 11.38 -6.63
N LEU A 578 4.05 11.76 -5.73
CA LEU A 578 4.20 12.99 -4.93
C LEU A 578 5.41 12.88 -4.00
N PHE A 579 5.54 11.73 -3.31
CA PHE A 579 6.66 11.47 -2.41
C PHE A 579 8.01 11.59 -3.15
N TRP A 580 8.17 10.92 -4.29
CA TRP A 580 9.43 10.92 -5.04
C TRP A 580 9.79 12.31 -5.59
N VAL A 581 8.82 13.06 -6.11
CA VAL A 581 9.01 14.47 -6.54
C VAL A 581 9.40 15.35 -5.35
N LEU A 582 8.73 15.21 -4.21
CA LEU A 582 9.04 15.96 -3.00
C LEU A 582 10.41 15.60 -2.43
N MET A 583 10.84 14.33 -2.51
CA MET A 583 12.20 13.93 -2.15
C MET A 583 13.24 14.66 -3.00
N GLY A 584 13.08 14.66 -4.33
CA GLY A 584 13.96 15.41 -5.25
C GLY A 584 13.99 16.91 -4.95
N LEU A 585 12.80 17.49 -4.69
CA LEU A 585 12.65 18.89 -4.33
C LEU A 585 13.31 19.21 -2.98
N GLY A 586 13.18 18.31 -1.99
CA GLY A 586 13.80 18.43 -0.69
C GLY A 586 15.32 18.50 -0.78
N PHE A 587 15.95 17.62 -1.56
CA PHE A 587 17.39 17.70 -1.83
C PHE A 587 17.76 18.96 -2.60
N ALA A 588 16.95 19.40 -3.58
CA ALA A 588 17.19 20.63 -4.34
C ALA A 588 17.17 21.86 -3.43
N VAL A 589 16.16 22.01 -2.56
CA VAL A 589 16.04 23.11 -1.59
C VAL A 589 17.22 23.13 -0.62
N ASN A 590 17.58 21.97 -0.07
CA ASN A 590 18.71 21.84 0.84
C ASN A 590 20.04 22.23 0.18
N HIS A 591 20.25 21.88 -1.08
CA HIS A 591 21.44 22.28 -1.84
C HIS A 591 21.50 23.81 -2.07
N ILE A 592 20.37 24.43 -2.43
CA ILE A 592 20.27 25.91 -2.53
C ILE A 592 20.62 26.57 -1.21
N LEU A 593 20.15 26.04 -0.09
CA LEU A 593 20.47 26.56 1.25
C LEU A 593 21.98 26.45 1.57
N GLN A 594 22.64 25.36 1.15
CA GLN A 594 24.09 25.21 1.36
C GLN A 594 24.91 26.19 0.53
N LYS A 595 24.59 26.39 -0.75
CA LYS A 595 25.30 27.38 -1.61
C LYS A 595 25.19 28.80 -1.11
N ASN A 596 24.02 29.20 -0.62
CA ASN A 596 23.78 30.55 -0.10
C ASN A 596 24.52 30.84 1.22
N LYS A 597 25.13 29.83 1.87
CA LYS A 597 25.98 29.99 3.07
C LYS A 597 27.42 30.27 2.72
N VAL A 598 27.87 29.83 1.55
CA VAL A 598 29.27 29.93 1.09
C VAL A 598 29.51 31.28 0.39
N GLN A 599 28.47 31.94 -0.08
CA GLN A 599 28.48 33.32 -0.59
C GLN A 599 28.19 34.30 0.53
#